data_9345116c8f2c557bd4b5d5f8e0a966bc
#
_entry.id   9345116c8f2c557bd4b5d5f8e0a966bc
#
_cell.length_a   1.000
_cell.length_b   1.000
_cell.length_c   1.000
_cell.angle_alpha   90.00
_cell.angle_beta   90.00
_cell.angle_gamma   90.00
#
_symmetry.space_group_name_H-M   'P 1'
#
loop_
_entity.id
_entity.type
_entity.pdbx_description
1 polymer ?
#
loop_
_entity_poly.entity_id
_entity_poly.type
_entity_poly.pdbx_seq_one_letter_code
_entity_poly.pdbx_strand_id
1 'polypeptide(L)'
;ILNIGADGTDGPTIDITSCYEGLEGAELNVLSGNITINASDDCMNAANSDLTGYDFTMTISGGTINAYSSSGDGFDSNGDLTITGGKVVVWTANTADNEPLDADGTITVTGGTVLAAGGSSGMGMSLEAAQPCVIYGASSLGGTPGSAQSGSLIASGADFTIEDSGSTVYSGTARCNASFVLFSSADVTADGPYTLKAGDSSAEGTAQSSTVSTGMGMGGGFRGGQKSDGEPPEGFDGQKPNGGKTEWERPDLADGERPEPPDGQGKSKDGRVPAGDNASDTNDPDTTQAA
;
A
#
# COMPACT_ATOMS: atom_id res chain seq x y z
N ILE A 1 17.17 0.01 -4.49
CA ILE A 1 16.70 0.71 -3.29
C ILE A 1 16.38 2.15 -3.69
N LEU A 2 15.19 2.62 -3.38
CA LEU A 2 14.76 4.00 -3.58
C LEU A 2 14.73 4.72 -2.23
N ASN A 3 15.57 5.75 -2.07
CA ASN A 3 15.57 6.60 -0.88
C ASN A 3 15.07 8.00 -1.23
N ILE A 4 14.10 8.52 -0.47
CA ILE A 4 13.49 9.82 -0.70
C ILE A 4 13.74 10.73 0.51
N GLY A 5 14.39 11.87 0.24
CA GLY A 5 14.75 12.84 1.26
C GLY A 5 15.94 12.42 2.11
N ALA A 6 16.09 13.07 3.25
CA ALA A 6 17.09 12.78 4.27
C ALA A 6 16.59 13.25 5.64
N ASP A 7 17.05 12.61 6.70
CA ASP A 7 16.69 12.96 8.06
C ASP A 7 17.01 14.43 8.39
N GLY A 8 16.07 15.08 9.06
CA GLY A 8 16.22 16.48 9.49
C GLY A 8 16.18 17.51 8.37
N THR A 9 15.74 17.14 7.16
CA THR A 9 15.53 18.05 6.04
C THR A 9 14.05 18.13 5.65
N ASP A 10 13.66 19.17 4.91
CA ASP A 10 12.31 19.27 4.34
C ASP A 10 12.09 18.25 3.22
N GLY A 11 13.18 17.78 2.60
CA GLY A 11 13.15 16.81 1.51
C GLY A 11 12.58 17.37 0.19
N PRO A 12 12.39 16.50 -0.82
CA PRO A 12 11.87 16.90 -2.11
C PRO A 12 10.34 17.13 -2.08
N THR A 13 9.85 17.89 -3.05
CA THR A 13 8.43 17.88 -3.43
C THR A 13 8.26 16.97 -4.62
N ILE A 14 7.43 15.94 -4.49
CA ILE A 14 7.09 14.99 -5.55
C ILE A 14 5.59 15.04 -5.76
N ASP A 15 5.16 15.36 -6.98
CA ASP A 15 3.75 15.43 -7.35
C ASP A 15 3.51 14.54 -8.57
N ILE A 16 2.96 13.36 -8.32
CA ILE A 16 2.57 12.38 -9.34
C ILE A 16 1.07 12.49 -9.54
N THR A 17 0.69 13.27 -10.54
CA THR A 17 -0.73 13.62 -10.79
C THR A 17 -1.52 12.49 -11.43
N SER A 18 -0.84 11.58 -12.16
CA SER A 18 -1.43 10.38 -12.77
C SER A 18 -0.33 9.41 -13.18
N CYS A 19 -0.46 8.16 -12.79
CA CYS A 19 0.44 7.06 -13.17
C CYS A 19 -0.32 5.74 -13.15
N TYR A 20 0.34 4.67 -13.60
CA TYR A 20 -0.09 3.30 -13.34
C TYR A 20 0.33 2.96 -11.91
N GLU A 21 1.60 2.69 -11.67
CA GLU A 21 2.21 2.65 -10.34
C GLU A 21 2.96 3.95 -10.04
N GLY A 22 2.97 4.37 -8.77
CA GLY A 22 3.58 5.63 -8.37
C GLY A 22 5.08 5.53 -8.13
N LEU A 23 5.48 5.16 -6.94
CA LEU A 23 6.88 4.97 -6.56
C LEU A 23 7.15 3.48 -6.40
N GLU A 24 8.04 2.94 -7.22
CA GLU A 24 8.37 1.52 -7.25
C GLU A 24 9.85 1.27 -6.92
N GLY A 25 10.14 0.18 -6.22
CA GLY A 25 11.49 -0.26 -5.93
C GLY A 25 11.51 -1.55 -5.12
N ALA A 26 12.62 -2.30 -5.16
CA ALA A 26 12.77 -3.49 -4.33
C ALA A 26 12.81 -3.18 -2.82
N GLU A 27 13.23 -1.97 -2.47
CA GLU A 27 13.17 -1.41 -1.12
C GLU A 27 12.88 0.08 -1.24
N LEU A 28 11.91 0.58 -0.48
CA LEU A 28 11.49 1.97 -0.47
C LEU A 28 11.72 2.59 0.91
N ASN A 29 12.41 3.73 0.96
CA ASN A 29 12.64 4.47 2.19
C ASN A 29 12.26 5.94 2.01
N VAL A 30 11.27 6.43 2.77
CA VAL A 30 10.89 7.84 2.81
C VAL A 30 11.34 8.44 4.14
N LEU A 31 12.35 9.32 4.08
CA LEU A 31 12.90 10.01 5.24
C LEU A 31 12.31 11.40 5.42
N SER A 32 11.99 12.09 4.33
CA SER A 32 11.39 13.42 4.33
C SER A 32 10.83 13.76 2.94
N GLY A 33 10.07 14.84 2.84
CA GLY A 33 9.52 15.35 1.58
C GLY A 33 8.02 15.62 1.66
N ASN A 34 7.50 16.28 0.62
CA ASN A 34 6.08 16.47 0.42
C ASN A 34 5.68 15.71 -0.85
N ILE A 35 4.99 14.59 -0.68
CA ILE A 35 4.74 13.61 -1.73
C ILE A 35 3.23 13.49 -1.94
N THR A 36 2.80 13.72 -3.18
CA THR A 36 1.41 13.51 -3.61
C THR A 36 1.40 12.51 -4.75
N ILE A 37 0.57 11.47 -4.64
CA ILE A 37 0.48 10.40 -5.64
C ILE A 37 -0.99 10.14 -5.96
N ASN A 38 -1.31 10.11 -7.28
CA ASN A 38 -2.57 9.60 -7.77
C ASN A 38 -2.26 8.49 -8.79
N ALA A 39 -2.50 7.25 -8.38
CA ALA A 39 -2.23 6.07 -9.18
C ALA A 39 -3.54 5.40 -9.65
N SER A 40 -3.45 4.64 -10.72
CA SER A 40 -4.50 3.73 -11.15
C SER A 40 -4.28 2.31 -10.65
N ASP A 41 -3.08 2.00 -10.23
CA ASP A 41 -2.66 0.80 -9.50
C ASP A 41 -2.01 1.26 -8.19
N ASP A 42 -0.92 0.67 -7.71
CA ASP A 42 -0.36 0.98 -6.40
C ASP A 42 0.28 2.38 -6.35
N CYS A 43 0.08 3.08 -5.23
CA CYS A 43 0.74 4.37 -5.06
C CYS A 43 2.23 4.20 -4.72
N MET A 44 2.56 3.26 -3.87
CA MET A 44 3.93 2.89 -3.54
C MET A 44 4.03 1.37 -3.53
N ASN A 45 4.99 0.82 -4.29
CA ASN A 45 5.12 -0.62 -4.48
C ASN A 45 6.56 -1.08 -4.20
N ALA A 46 6.75 -1.85 -3.11
CA ALA A 46 8.01 -2.49 -2.78
C ALA A 46 7.96 -3.97 -3.19
N ALA A 47 7.92 -4.22 -4.49
CA ALA A 47 7.79 -5.53 -5.08
C ALA A 47 8.63 -5.65 -6.34
N ASN A 48 9.04 -6.86 -6.71
CA ASN A 48 9.55 -7.18 -8.03
C ASN A 48 9.71 -8.70 -8.19
N SER A 49 8.95 -9.30 -9.09
CA SER A 49 8.94 -10.74 -9.33
C SER A 49 10.22 -11.29 -9.97
N ASP A 50 11.03 -10.42 -10.60
CA ASP A 50 12.25 -10.82 -11.32
C ASP A 50 13.52 -10.69 -10.46
N LEU A 51 13.44 -10.02 -9.31
CA LEU A 51 14.57 -9.82 -8.42
C LEU A 51 14.58 -10.88 -7.30
N THR A 52 15.77 -11.28 -6.91
CA THR A 52 16.01 -12.19 -5.78
C THR A 52 17.07 -11.61 -4.86
N GLY A 53 16.95 -11.90 -3.54
CA GLY A 53 17.91 -11.44 -2.54
C GLY A 53 17.64 -10.04 -2.01
N TYR A 54 16.42 -9.53 -2.19
CA TYR A 54 15.88 -8.35 -1.55
C TYR A 54 14.79 -8.76 -0.56
N ASP A 55 14.58 -7.95 0.47
CA ASP A 55 13.55 -8.17 1.48
C ASP A 55 12.23 -7.48 1.12
N PHE A 56 12.20 -6.69 0.05
CA PHE A 56 11.04 -5.95 -0.47
C PHE A 56 10.34 -5.13 0.62
N THR A 57 11.13 -4.39 1.40
CA THR A 57 10.62 -3.62 2.53
C THR A 57 10.25 -2.20 2.16
N MET A 58 9.25 -1.65 2.85
CA MET A 58 8.89 -0.24 2.78
C MET A 58 9.03 0.40 4.16
N THR A 59 9.80 1.49 4.25
CA THR A 59 9.99 2.22 5.50
C THR A 59 9.66 3.70 5.31
N ILE A 60 8.78 4.22 6.17
CA ILE A 60 8.42 5.63 6.20
C ILE A 60 8.79 6.18 7.58
N SER A 61 9.83 7.02 7.62
CA SER A 61 10.32 7.63 8.85
C SER A 61 10.02 9.13 8.95
N GLY A 62 9.56 9.76 7.85
CA GLY A 62 9.26 11.19 7.82
C GLY A 62 8.50 11.63 6.57
N GLY A 63 8.36 12.94 6.42
CA GLY A 63 7.68 13.56 5.30
C GLY A 63 6.16 13.69 5.46
N THR A 64 5.53 14.25 4.44
CA THR A 64 4.06 14.33 4.29
C THR A 64 3.69 13.60 3.01
N ILE A 65 2.92 12.54 3.12
CA ILE A 65 2.51 11.71 2.00
C ILE A 65 0.99 11.75 1.88
N ASN A 66 0.49 12.10 0.70
CA ASN A 66 -0.91 12.04 0.33
C ASN A 66 -1.04 11.13 -0.89
N ALA A 67 -1.55 9.95 -0.71
CA ALA A 67 -1.64 8.92 -1.74
C ALA A 67 -3.10 8.54 -2.00
N TYR A 68 -3.43 8.32 -3.27
CA TYR A 68 -4.72 7.81 -3.70
C TYR A 68 -4.53 6.81 -4.83
N SER A 69 -5.00 5.59 -4.64
CA SER A 69 -5.13 4.58 -5.68
C SER A 69 -6.58 4.39 -6.10
N SER A 70 -6.82 4.30 -7.39
CA SER A 70 -8.16 4.09 -7.94
C SER A 70 -8.50 2.64 -8.22
N SER A 71 -7.50 1.73 -8.26
CA SER A 71 -7.73 0.32 -8.58
C SER A 71 -6.72 -0.66 -7.98
N GLY A 72 -5.63 -0.21 -7.39
CA GLY A 72 -4.65 -1.00 -6.66
C GLY A 72 -4.59 -0.60 -5.19
N ASP A 73 -3.50 -0.98 -4.53
CA ASP A 73 -3.26 -0.69 -3.13
C ASP A 73 -2.71 0.72 -2.90
N GLY A 74 -2.84 1.19 -1.69
CA GLY A 74 -2.19 2.45 -1.31
C GLY A 74 -0.69 2.26 -1.22
N PHE A 75 -0.27 1.41 -0.33
CA PHE A 75 1.11 0.94 -0.17
C PHE A 75 1.11 -0.58 -0.21
N ASP A 76 1.83 -1.15 -1.16
CA ASP A 76 2.06 -2.60 -1.28
C ASP A 76 3.51 -2.93 -0.99
N SER A 77 3.75 -3.93 -0.16
CA SER A 77 5.07 -4.43 0.18
C SER A 77 5.10 -5.96 0.16
N ASN A 78 5.89 -6.56 -0.73
CA ASN A 78 6.12 -8.01 -0.69
C ASN A 78 7.00 -8.46 0.51
N GLY A 79 7.35 -7.55 1.40
CA GLY A 79 8.01 -7.78 2.68
C GLY A 79 7.29 -7.05 3.80
N ASP A 80 8.05 -6.39 4.68
CA ASP A 80 7.49 -5.62 5.79
C ASP A 80 7.23 -4.16 5.39
N LEU A 81 6.14 -3.57 5.90
CA LEU A 81 5.84 -2.15 5.85
C LEU A 81 6.01 -1.53 7.23
N THR A 82 6.92 -0.57 7.39
CA THR A 82 7.20 0.08 8.68
C THR A 82 6.98 1.58 8.60
N ILE A 83 6.13 2.13 9.48
CA ILE A 83 5.89 3.57 9.61
C ILE A 83 6.34 4.00 11.00
N THR A 84 7.42 4.81 11.05
CA THR A 84 8.01 5.31 12.29
C THR A 84 7.82 6.81 12.49
N GLY A 85 7.32 7.52 11.45
CA GLY A 85 7.15 8.96 11.50
C GLY A 85 6.43 9.52 10.29
N GLY A 86 6.38 10.85 10.20
CA GLY A 86 5.73 11.58 9.12
C GLY A 86 4.22 11.76 9.28
N LYS A 87 3.61 12.35 8.25
CA LYS A 87 2.16 12.45 8.10
C LYS A 87 1.75 11.67 6.86
N VAL A 88 1.09 10.56 7.05
CA VAL A 88 0.70 9.61 6.01
C VAL A 88 -0.81 9.61 5.88
N VAL A 89 -1.30 9.97 4.70
CA VAL A 89 -2.72 9.92 4.34
C VAL A 89 -2.86 9.11 3.07
N VAL A 90 -3.46 7.93 3.17
CA VAL A 90 -3.61 6.99 2.08
C VAL A 90 -5.08 6.66 1.87
N TRP A 91 -5.51 6.73 0.63
CA TRP A 91 -6.86 6.37 0.21
C TRP A 91 -6.81 5.37 -0.93
N THR A 92 -7.65 4.35 -0.86
CA THR A 92 -7.87 3.43 -1.98
C THR A 92 -9.33 3.37 -2.36
N ALA A 93 -9.62 3.09 -3.61
CA ALA A 93 -11.01 2.88 -4.02
C ALA A 93 -11.62 1.74 -3.20
N ASN A 94 -12.90 1.92 -2.82
CA ASN A 94 -13.62 0.92 -2.03
C ASN A 94 -14.03 -0.28 -2.91
N THR A 95 -13.06 -1.12 -3.23
CA THR A 95 -13.21 -2.39 -3.95
C THR A 95 -12.69 -3.54 -3.10
N ALA A 96 -13.04 -4.78 -3.44
CA ALA A 96 -12.79 -5.93 -2.59
C ALA A 96 -11.31 -6.29 -2.42
N ASP A 97 -10.48 -5.92 -3.40
CA ASP A 97 -9.07 -6.33 -3.45
C ASP A 97 -8.07 -5.19 -3.20
N ASN A 98 -8.56 -3.99 -2.86
CA ASN A 98 -7.71 -2.82 -2.67
C ASN A 98 -7.59 -2.47 -1.19
N GLU A 99 -6.37 -2.51 -0.68
CA GLU A 99 -6.05 -2.12 0.70
C GLU A 99 -5.26 -0.80 0.73
N PRO A 100 -5.56 0.11 1.68
CA PRO A 100 -4.74 1.31 1.81
C PRO A 100 -3.31 0.99 2.30
N LEU A 101 -3.14 -0.09 3.05
CA LEU A 101 -1.84 -0.63 3.46
C LEU A 101 -1.89 -2.14 3.30
N ASP A 102 -1.03 -2.68 2.44
CA ASP A 102 -0.81 -4.11 2.25
C ASP A 102 0.65 -4.49 2.47
N ALA A 103 0.88 -5.68 3.00
CA ALA A 103 2.19 -6.27 3.16
C ALA A 103 2.10 -7.80 3.28
N ASP A 104 2.94 -8.52 2.53
CA ASP A 104 3.12 -9.96 2.69
C ASP A 104 3.69 -10.31 4.08
N GLY A 105 4.45 -9.39 4.67
CA GLY A 105 5.02 -9.47 6.01
C GLY A 105 4.16 -8.79 7.06
N THR A 106 4.79 -8.00 7.91
CA THR A 106 4.14 -7.26 9.00
C THR A 106 4.06 -5.78 8.69
N ILE A 107 2.89 -5.19 8.92
CA ILE A 107 2.73 -3.74 8.95
C ILE A 107 3.00 -3.28 10.38
N THR A 108 4.01 -2.42 10.56
CA THR A 108 4.39 -1.89 11.88
C THR A 108 4.21 -0.38 11.92
N VAL A 109 3.45 0.12 12.92
CA VAL A 109 3.29 1.56 13.16
C VAL A 109 3.82 1.90 14.55
N THR A 110 4.93 2.66 14.59
CA THR A 110 5.56 3.07 15.85
C THR A 110 5.54 4.58 16.07
N GLY A 111 5.12 5.36 15.06
CA GLY A 111 5.09 6.81 15.12
C GLY A 111 4.41 7.48 13.93
N GLY A 112 4.36 8.81 13.97
CA GLY A 112 3.73 9.63 12.94
C GLY A 112 2.23 9.83 13.13
N THR A 113 1.60 10.46 12.13
CA THR A 113 0.14 10.54 11.99
C THR A 113 -0.25 9.76 10.75
N VAL A 114 -0.97 8.68 10.91
CA VAL A 114 -1.37 7.77 9.84
C VAL A 114 -2.89 7.73 9.72
N LEU A 115 -3.39 8.07 8.55
CA LEU A 115 -4.76 7.80 8.11
C LEU A 115 -4.70 6.90 6.89
N ALA A 116 -5.24 5.70 7.01
CA ALA A 116 -5.37 4.76 5.91
C ALA A 116 -6.84 4.39 5.74
N ALA A 117 -7.43 4.70 4.58
CA ALA A 117 -8.87 4.59 4.39
C ALA A 117 -9.22 4.16 2.97
N GLY A 118 -10.33 3.41 2.83
CA GLY A 118 -10.79 2.97 1.52
C GLY A 118 -11.55 1.67 1.56
N GLY A 119 -11.20 0.76 0.68
CA GLY A 119 -11.62 -0.62 0.70
C GLY A 119 -10.98 -1.40 1.84
N SER A 120 -11.54 -2.54 2.16
CA SER A 120 -10.87 -3.55 2.98
C SER A 120 -10.95 -4.86 2.22
N SER A 121 -9.81 -5.46 1.94
CA SER A 121 -9.81 -6.79 1.37
C SER A 121 -10.28 -7.81 2.41
N GLY A 122 -10.75 -8.93 1.90
CA GLY A 122 -11.03 -10.08 2.76
C GLY A 122 -9.78 -10.83 3.19
N MET A 123 -8.58 -10.40 2.77
CA MET A 123 -7.34 -11.15 3.00
C MET A 123 -6.73 -10.90 4.37
N GLY A 124 -6.94 -9.74 4.92
CA GLY A 124 -6.55 -9.44 6.30
C GLY A 124 -5.15 -8.90 6.45
N MET A 125 -5.07 -7.86 7.25
CA MET A 125 -3.85 -7.16 7.60
C MET A 125 -3.27 -7.72 8.90
N SER A 126 -1.95 -7.92 8.97
CA SER A 126 -1.22 -8.14 10.20
C SER A 126 -0.54 -6.85 10.62
N LEU A 127 -1.10 -6.17 11.62
CA LEU A 127 -0.62 -4.88 12.09
C LEU A 127 -0.02 -5.00 13.49
N GLU A 128 1.21 -4.54 13.67
CA GLU A 128 1.84 -4.28 14.96
C GLU A 128 1.74 -2.79 15.28
N ALA A 129 0.78 -2.44 16.13
CA ALA A 129 0.52 -1.06 16.54
C ALA A 129 1.25 -0.74 17.85
N ALA A 130 2.56 -0.50 17.80
CA ALA A 130 3.30 0.00 18.96
C ALA A 130 2.86 1.44 19.32
N GLN A 131 2.56 2.27 18.33
CA GLN A 131 1.74 3.47 18.51
C GLN A 131 0.27 3.08 18.41
N PRO A 132 -0.59 3.43 19.40
CA PRO A 132 -1.98 3.03 19.37
C PRO A 132 -2.69 3.42 18.09
N CYS A 133 -3.55 2.56 17.58
CA CYS A 133 -4.41 2.81 16.43
C CYS A 133 -5.87 2.50 16.72
N VAL A 134 -6.77 3.17 16.04
CA VAL A 134 -8.20 2.84 16.01
C VAL A 134 -8.59 2.43 14.60
N ILE A 135 -9.38 1.34 14.52
CA ILE A 135 -9.83 0.78 13.23
C ILE A 135 -11.35 0.76 13.22
N TYR A 136 -11.93 1.22 12.10
CA TYR A 136 -13.35 1.19 11.82
C TYR A 136 -13.61 0.38 10.56
N GLY A 137 -14.70 -0.36 10.53
CA GLY A 137 -15.22 -1.04 9.33
C GLY A 137 -14.59 -2.40 9.00
N ALA A 138 -13.40 -2.72 9.46
CA ALA A 138 -12.93 -4.09 9.41
C ALA A 138 -13.77 -4.92 10.39
N SER A 139 -14.10 -6.17 10.06
CA SER A 139 -14.76 -7.08 11.00
C SER A 139 -13.94 -7.07 12.28
N SER A 140 -14.53 -6.48 13.31
CA SER A 140 -13.89 -6.14 14.57
C SER A 140 -13.03 -7.28 15.07
N LEU A 141 -11.80 -6.97 15.41
CA LEU A 141 -10.87 -7.83 16.12
C LEU A 141 -11.57 -8.63 17.20
N GLY A 142 -11.69 -9.93 17.01
CA GLY A 142 -12.30 -10.85 17.98
C GLY A 142 -13.83 -10.87 18.02
N GLY A 143 -14.53 -10.16 17.17
CA GLY A 143 -15.99 -10.22 17.04
C GLY A 143 -16.42 -11.31 16.06
N THR A 144 -17.54 -11.95 16.33
CA THR A 144 -18.16 -12.97 15.50
C THR A 144 -18.21 -12.54 14.02
N PRO A 145 -17.77 -13.37 13.05
CA PRO A 145 -17.92 -13.07 11.64
C PRO A 145 -19.40 -12.87 11.31
N GLY A 146 -19.83 -11.67 11.01
CA GLY A 146 -21.23 -11.47 10.67
C GLY A 146 -21.76 -10.05 10.67
N SER A 147 -21.03 -9.07 11.13
CA SER A 147 -21.44 -7.66 11.02
C SER A 147 -20.47 -6.84 10.20
N ALA A 148 -20.12 -7.32 8.99
CA ALA A 148 -19.69 -6.40 7.95
C ALA A 148 -20.88 -5.46 7.74
N GLN A 149 -20.78 -4.23 8.22
CA GLN A 149 -21.74 -3.20 7.85
C GLN A 149 -21.62 -3.06 6.33
N SER A 150 -22.62 -3.56 5.64
CA SER A 150 -22.74 -3.39 4.19
C SER A 150 -23.06 -1.93 3.91
N GLY A 151 -22.05 -1.06 3.94
CA GLY A 151 -22.20 0.35 3.70
C GLY A 151 -20.87 1.10 3.83
N SER A 152 -20.77 2.20 3.14
CA SER A 152 -19.63 3.10 3.30
C SER A 152 -19.70 3.79 4.67
N LEU A 153 -18.61 3.76 5.42
CA LEU A 153 -18.45 4.53 6.66
C LEU A 153 -18.37 6.03 6.36
N ILE A 154 -17.69 6.36 5.26
CA ILE A 154 -17.49 7.73 4.80
C ILE A 154 -17.82 7.76 3.32
N ALA A 155 -18.68 8.68 2.90
CA ALA A 155 -18.99 8.91 1.48
C ALA A 155 -17.90 9.78 0.83
N SER A 156 -17.64 9.54 -0.46
CA SER A 156 -16.70 10.36 -1.25
C SER A 156 -17.07 11.85 -1.16
N GLY A 157 -16.08 12.69 -0.88
CA GLY A 157 -16.22 14.13 -0.74
C GLY A 157 -16.85 14.60 0.57
N ALA A 158 -17.23 13.69 1.48
CA ALA A 158 -17.75 14.07 2.78
C ALA A 158 -16.64 14.51 3.73
N ASP A 159 -16.91 15.55 4.51
CA ASP A 159 -16.07 15.89 5.65
C ASP A 159 -16.31 14.89 6.77
N PHE A 160 -15.23 14.55 7.48
CA PHE A 160 -15.29 13.64 8.60
C PHE A 160 -14.36 14.05 9.74
N THR A 161 -14.66 13.58 10.94
CA THR A 161 -13.84 13.76 12.13
C THR A 161 -13.62 12.43 12.84
N ILE A 162 -12.50 12.32 13.54
CA ILE A 162 -12.26 11.30 14.56
C ILE A 162 -12.16 12.04 15.88
N GLU A 163 -12.96 11.61 16.86
CA GLU A 163 -13.10 12.30 18.14
C GLU A 163 -12.76 11.37 19.31
N ASP A 164 -12.04 11.91 20.29
CA ASP A 164 -11.90 11.34 21.64
C ASP A 164 -12.83 12.09 22.59
N SER A 165 -13.82 11.40 23.14
CA SER A 165 -14.74 11.96 24.13
C SER A 165 -15.35 13.32 23.71
N GLY A 166 -15.61 13.48 22.41
CA GLY A 166 -16.17 14.70 21.81
C GLY A 166 -15.15 15.76 21.43
N SER A 167 -13.86 15.53 21.64
CA SER A 167 -12.76 16.39 21.19
C SER A 167 -12.20 15.85 19.87
N THR A 168 -12.14 16.68 18.82
CA THR A 168 -11.61 16.26 17.52
C THR A 168 -10.10 16.04 17.60
N VAL A 169 -9.65 14.81 17.31
CA VAL A 169 -8.24 14.43 17.18
C VAL A 169 -7.77 14.40 15.72
N TYR A 170 -8.70 14.23 14.79
CA TYR A 170 -8.44 14.31 13.34
C TYR A 170 -9.65 14.85 12.60
N SER A 171 -9.40 15.59 11.50
CA SER A 171 -10.42 16.02 10.56
C SER A 171 -9.89 15.96 9.14
N GLY A 172 -10.76 15.64 8.20
CA GLY A 172 -10.42 15.56 6.79
C GLY A 172 -11.65 15.52 5.88
N THR A 173 -11.38 15.52 4.58
CA THR A 173 -12.39 15.32 3.54
C THR A 173 -12.07 14.03 2.80
N ALA A 174 -13.05 13.16 2.63
CA ALA A 174 -12.85 11.83 2.03
C ALA A 174 -12.53 11.93 0.53
N ARG A 175 -11.49 11.24 0.11
CA ARG A 175 -11.08 11.17 -1.29
C ARG A 175 -12.01 10.29 -2.13
N CYS A 176 -12.51 9.22 -1.53
CA CYS A 176 -13.41 8.24 -2.12
C CYS A 176 -14.36 7.69 -1.05
N ASN A 177 -15.26 6.79 -1.42
CA ASN A 177 -16.02 6.04 -0.43
C ASN A 177 -15.08 5.15 0.37
N ALA A 178 -15.27 5.09 1.70
CA ALA A 178 -14.50 4.21 2.56
C ALA A 178 -15.39 3.30 3.37
N SER A 179 -15.09 2.01 3.38
CA SER A 179 -15.66 0.99 4.27
C SER A 179 -14.69 0.55 5.36
N PHE A 180 -13.44 0.98 5.25
CA PHE A 180 -12.36 0.77 6.20
C PHE A 180 -11.67 2.11 6.50
N VAL A 181 -11.35 2.35 7.78
CA VAL A 181 -10.52 3.48 8.22
C VAL A 181 -9.63 3.02 9.36
N LEU A 182 -8.32 3.20 9.21
CA LEU A 182 -7.32 3.09 10.27
C LEU A 182 -6.77 4.47 10.56
N PHE A 183 -6.73 4.84 11.83
CA PHE A 183 -6.11 6.06 12.30
C PHE A 183 -5.16 5.78 13.46
N SER A 184 -3.95 6.37 13.39
CA SER A 184 -2.93 6.32 14.43
C SER A 184 -2.22 7.67 14.53
N SER A 185 -2.02 8.15 15.75
CA SER A 185 -1.20 9.33 16.03
C SER A 185 -0.71 9.31 17.48
N ALA A 186 0.20 10.22 17.81
CA ALA A 186 0.67 10.39 19.18
C ALA A 186 -0.44 10.82 20.16
N ASP A 187 -1.56 11.35 19.66
CA ASP A 187 -2.73 11.76 20.46
C ASP A 187 -3.71 10.62 20.75
N VAL A 188 -3.48 9.43 20.14
CA VAL A 188 -4.32 8.25 20.37
C VAL A 188 -3.83 7.51 21.60
N THR A 189 -4.73 7.30 22.56
CA THR A 189 -4.47 6.57 23.80
C THR A 189 -5.00 5.14 23.69
N ALA A 190 -4.18 4.15 24.01
CA ALA A 190 -4.59 2.75 24.03
C ALA A 190 -5.82 2.51 24.93
N ASP A 191 -6.68 1.60 24.51
CA ASP A 191 -7.93 1.24 25.18
C ASP A 191 -8.97 2.39 25.28
N GLY A 192 -8.66 3.56 24.70
CA GLY A 192 -9.58 4.69 24.62
C GLY A 192 -10.67 4.48 23.57
N PRO A 193 -11.90 4.97 23.81
CA PRO A 193 -12.97 4.98 22.82
C PRO A 193 -12.83 6.17 21.88
N TYR A 194 -12.99 5.93 20.58
CA TYR A 194 -12.96 6.95 19.54
C TYR A 194 -14.19 6.86 18.65
N THR A 195 -14.73 8.01 18.27
CA THR A 195 -15.90 8.10 17.38
C THR A 195 -15.47 8.67 16.04
N LEU A 196 -15.69 7.93 14.96
CA LEU A 196 -15.65 8.44 13.58
C LEU A 196 -17.00 9.03 13.25
N LYS A 197 -17.05 10.28 12.76
CA LYS A 197 -18.26 10.96 12.31
C LYS A 197 -18.10 11.43 10.88
N ALA A 198 -19.12 11.18 10.05
CA ALA A 198 -19.18 11.65 8.66
C ALA A 198 -20.63 11.96 8.28
N GLY A 199 -20.98 13.23 8.20
CA GLY A 199 -22.38 13.65 8.06
C GLY A 199 -23.25 13.13 9.19
N ASP A 200 -24.33 12.40 8.85
CA ASP A 200 -25.24 11.78 9.82
C ASP A 200 -24.75 10.38 10.28
N SER A 201 -23.66 9.88 9.74
CA SER A 201 -23.09 8.57 10.07
C SER A 201 -22.08 8.68 11.20
N SER A 202 -22.05 7.69 12.09
CA SER A 202 -21.02 7.55 13.10
C SER A 202 -20.65 6.09 13.31
N ALA A 203 -19.39 5.85 13.67
CA ALA A 203 -18.88 4.53 14.05
C ALA A 203 -18.00 4.66 15.30
N GLU A 204 -18.14 3.71 16.20
CA GLU A 204 -17.33 3.63 17.43
C GLU A 204 -16.18 2.65 17.21
N GLY A 205 -15.02 2.99 17.75
CA GLY A 205 -13.83 2.14 17.77
C GLY A 205 -13.10 2.26 19.09
N THR A 206 -12.36 1.23 19.46
CA THR A 206 -11.46 1.26 20.63
C THR A 206 -10.03 1.19 20.12
N ALA A 207 -9.19 2.11 20.56
CA ALA A 207 -7.79 2.14 20.17
C ALA A 207 -7.03 0.94 20.77
N GLN A 208 -6.14 0.38 19.99
CA GLN A 208 -5.35 -0.80 20.36
C GLN A 208 -3.86 -0.51 20.20
N SER A 209 -3.04 -1.10 21.07
CA SER A 209 -1.57 -0.98 21.08
C SER A 209 -0.89 -2.35 21.09
N SER A 210 -1.46 -3.30 20.38
CA SER A 210 -0.93 -4.65 20.28
C SER A 210 -1.10 -5.16 18.86
N THR A 211 -0.62 -6.35 18.59
CA THR A 211 -0.83 -6.98 17.28
C THR A 211 -2.31 -7.10 16.98
N VAL A 212 -2.71 -6.56 15.85
CA VAL A 212 -4.06 -6.47 15.35
C VAL A 212 -4.11 -7.26 14.05
N SER A 213 -4.97 -8.26 13.95
CA SER A 213 -5.23 -8.95 12.69
C SER A 213 -6.65 -8.63 12.23
N THR A 214 -6.80 -8.16 11.00
CA THR A 214 -8.09 -7.89 10.37
C THR A 214 -8.32 -8.91 9.26
N GLY A 215 -9.52 -9.44 9.12
CA GLY A 215 -9.89 -10.39 8.08
C GLY A 215 -9.81 -11.85 8.47
N MET A 216 -10.22 -12.73 7.55
CA MET A 216 -10.06 -14.18 7.69
C MET A 216 -8.62 -14.54 7.37
N GLY A 217 -7.73 -14.48 8.35
CA GLY A 217 -6.38 -14.97 8.19
C GLY A 217 -6.39 -16.41 7.69
N MET A 218 -6.03 -16.64 6.45
CA MET A 218 -5.42 -17.89 6.04
C MET A 218 -4.01 -17.90 6.66
N GLY A 219 -3.97 -17.87 7.98
CA GLY A 219 -2.76 -18.01 8.77
C GLY A 219 -2.20 -19.41 8.63
N GLY A 220 -1.62 -19.69 7.50
CA GLY A 220 -0.79 -20.83 7.21
C GLY A 220 0.69 -20.42 7.21
N GLY A 221 1.14 -19.70 8.24
CA GLY A 221 2.56 -19.48 8.45
C GLY A 221 3.25 -20.83 8.63
N PHE A 222 4.00 -21.28 7.64
CA PHE A 222 5.05 -22.26 7.81
C PHE A 222 6.16 -21.65 8.70
N ARG A 223 5.92 -21.52 9.98
CA ARG A 223 7.00 -21.38 10.94
C ARG A 223 7.76 -22.71 10.95
N GLY A 224 9.03 -22.64 10.56
CA GLY A 224 9.97 -23.73 10.61
C GLY A 224 9.87 -24.52 11.91
N GLY A 225 9.60 -25.81 11.77
CA GLY A 225 9.44 -26.72 12.88
C GLY A 225 10.68 -26.79 13.74
N GLN A 226 10.54 -26.39 14.97
CA GLN A 226 11.40 -26.87 16.04
C GLN A 226 11.18 -28.38 16.15
N LYS A 227 12.19 -29.15 15.81
CA LYS A 227 12.21 -30.62 16.04
C LYS A 227 12.03 -30.85 17.54
N SER A 228 10.87 -31.33 17.93
CA SER A 228 10.72 -32.05 19.18
C SER A 228 10.98 -33.53 18.89
N ASP A 229 12.06 -34.06 19.43
CA ASP A 229 12.34 -35.48 19.46
C ASP A 229 11.30 -36.14 20.41
N GLY A 230 10.23 -36.63 19.81
CA GLY A 230 9.20 -37.43 20.49
C GLY A 230 8.78 -38.56 19.57
N GLU A 231 9.07 -39.81 19.96
CA GLU A 231 8.63 -41.02 19.25
C GLU A 231 7.13 -41.01 18.97
N PRO A 232 6.68 -41.41 17.75
CA PRO A 232 5.27 -41.52 17.44
C PRO A 232 4.64 -42.73 18.18
N PRO A 233 3.42 -42.63 18.65
CA PRO A 233 2.67 -43.75 19.24
C PRO A 233 2.41 -44.79 18.16
N GLU A 234 2.71 -46.07 18.47
CA GLU A 234 2.42 -47.23 17.65
C GLU A 234 0.91 -47.37 17.42
N GLY A 235 0.49 -47.49 16.14
CA GLY A 235 -0.83 -47.93 15.75
C GLY A 235 -1.63 -47.00 14.86
N PHE A 236 -1.09 -46.63 13.70
CA PHE A 236 -1.91 -46.08 12.63
C PHE A 236 -1.60 -46.81 11.30
N ASP A 237 -2.50 -47.73 10.95
CA ASP A 237 -2.47 -48.44 9.66
C ASP A 237 -2.78 -47.44 8.53
N GLY A 238 -1.73 -47.05 7.80
CA GLY A 238 -1.81 -46.05 6.75
C GLY A 238 -2.45 -46.60 5.47
N GLN A 239 -3.72 -46.33 5.27
CA GLN A 239 -4.32 -46.43 3.95
C GLN A 239 -4.20 -45.09 3.24
N LYS A 240 -3.29 -45.01 2.25
CA LYS A 240 -3.16 -43.88 1.31
C LYS A 240 -4.44 -43.74 0.49
N PRO A 241 -5.05 -42.55 0.44
CA PRO A 241 -6.04 -42.28 -0.61
C PRO A 241 -5.31 -42.18 -1.95
N ASN A 242 -5.84 -42.93 -2.92
CA ASN A 242 -5.40 -42.95 -4.31
C ASN A 242 -5.61 -41.56 -4.92
N GLY A 243 -4.52 -40.79 -5.10
CA GLY A 243 -4.53 -39.50 -5.75
C GLY A 243 -4.70 -39.64 -7.25
N GLY A 244 -5.93 -39.46 -7.71
CA GLY A 244 -6.19 -39.21 -9.12
C GLY A 244 -5.62 -37.86 -9.51
N LYS A 245 -4.63 -37.83 -10.39
CA LYS A 245 -4.18 -36.65 -11.09
C LYS A 245 -5.33 -36.19 -11.99
N THR A 246 -5.98 -35.11 -11.65
CA THR A 246 -6.76 -34.33 -12.60
C THR A 246 -5.80 -33.42 -13.34
N GLU A 247 -5.41 -33.85 -14.52
CA GLU A 247 -4.74 -33.01 -15.51
C GLU A 247 -5.77 -31.96 -15.95
N TRP A 248 -5.52 -30.69 -15.62
CA TRP A 248 -6.29 -29.59 -16.17
C TRP A 248 -5.84 -29.37 -17.61
N GLU A 249 -6.56 -29.95 -18.55
CA GLU A 249 -6.46 -29.58 -19.96
C GLU A 249 -6.89 -28.11 -20.09
N ARG A 250 -5.97 -27.27 -20.55
CA ARG A 250 -6.28 -25.91 -21.03
C ARG A 250 -7.23 -26.08 -22.23
N PRO A 251 -8.34 -25.35 -22.28
CA PRO A 251 -9.11 -25.30 -23.51
C PRO A 251 -8.25 -24.70 -24.63
N ASP A 252 -8.07 -25.42 -25.71
CA ASP A 252 -7.52 -24.90 -26.96
C ASP A 252 -8.40 -23.73 -27.42
N LEU A 253 -7.92 -22.52 -27.26
CA LEU A 253 -8.46 -21.36 -27.94
C LEU A 253 -8.02 -21.46 -29.40
N ALA A 254 -8.99 -21.76 -30.26
CA ALA A 254 -8.86 -21.75 -31.71
C ALA A 254 -8.24 -20.42 -32.16
N ASP A 255 -7.30 -20.53 -33.11
CA ASP A 255 -6.69 -19.44 -33.86
C ASP A 255 -7.76 -18.45 -34.35
N GLY A 256 -7.81 -17.28 -33.67
CA GLY A 256 -8.62 -16.11 -34.00
C GLY A 256 -7.75 -14.90 -33.96
N GLU A 257 -7.59 -14.30 -35.11
CA GLU A 257 -6.78 -13.15 -35.50
C GLU A 257 -6.65 -12.06 -34.40
N ARG A 258 -5.39 -11.78 -34.03
CA ARG A 258 -5.03 -10.53 -33.35
C ARG A 258 -5.32 -9.36 -34.29
N PRO A 259 -6.02 -8.32 -33.87
CA PRO A 259 -6.07 -7.10 -34.65
C PRO A 259 -4.67 -6.47 -34.72
N GLU A 260 -4.20 -6.20 -35.95
CA GLU A 260 -2.96 -5.48 -36.19
C GLU A 260 -3.08 -4.04 -35.68
N PRO A 261 -2.02 -3.48 -35.10
CA PRO A 261 -1.98 -2.06 -34.77
C PRO A 261 -1.92 -1.22 -36.06
N PRO A 262 -2.48 -0.01 -36.09
CA PRO A 262 -2.53 0.82 -37.30
C PRO A 262 -1.12 1.18 -37.76
N ASP A 263 -0.91 0.97 -39.07
CA ASP A 263 0.32 1.33 -39.79
C ASP A 263 0.70 2.81 -39.63
N GLY A 264 1.93 3.03 -39.22
CA GLY A 264 2.52 4.36 -39.23
C GLY A 264 4.00 4.37 -38.96
N GLN A 265 4.75 4.20 -40.04
CA GLN A 265 6.14 4.61 -40.25
C GLN A 265 7.31 3.70 -39.81
N GLY A 266 7.85 3.02 -40.81
CA GLY A 266 9.27 3.02 -41.17
C GLY A 266 10.28 2.41 -40.19
N LYS A 267 10.46 1.10 -40.22
CA LYS A 267 11.70 0.47 -39.77
C LYS A 267 12.76 0.58 -40.84
N SER A 268 13.79 1.44 -40.60
CA SER A 268 15.07 1.35 -41.25
C SER A 268 15.92 0.28 -40.57
N LYS A 269 16.30 -0.75 -41.30
CA LYS A 269 17.40 -1.65 -40.97
C LYS A 269 18.68 -0.89 -41.23
N ASP A 270 19.57 -0.86 -40.27
CA ASP A 270 20.99 -1.12 -40.28
C ASP A 270 21.68 -0.33 -39.18
N GLY A 271 22.32 -1.06 -38.31
CA GLY A 271 23.23 -0.52 -37.32
C GLY A 271 24.48 0.00 -38.02
N ARG A 272 24.79 1.26 -37.74
CA ARG A 272 26.16 1.79 -37.64
C ARG A 272 26.10 3.26 -37.20
N VAL A 273 26.76 3.53 -36.10
CA VAL A 273 27.12 4.87 -35.63
C VAL A 273 28.32 5.31 -36.48
N PRO A 274 28.36 6.50 -37.07
CA PRO A 274 29.60 7.16 -37.41
C PRO A 274 29.98 8.18 -36.34
N ALA A 275 31.22 8.10 -35.96
CA ALA A 275 31.92 9.07 -35.13
C ALA A 275 32.27 10.31 -35.94
N GLY A 276 32.28 11.44 -35.23
CA GLY A 276 33.18 12.57 -35.44
C GLY A 276 32.85 13.50 -36.55
N ASP A 277 32.69 14.78 -36.25
CA ASP A 277 33.80 15.72 -36.47
C ASP A 277 33.48 17.10 -35.86
N ASN A 278 34.49 17.59 -35.21
CA ASN A 278 34.67 18.99 -34.80
C ASN A 278 34.67 19.92 -36.01
N ALA A 279 33.95 21.03 -35.92
CA ALA A 279 34.42 22.28 -36.52
C ALA A 279 33.86 23.48 -35.76
N SER A 280 34.75 24.18 -35.16
CA SER A 280 34.72 25.57 -34.74
C SER A 280 34.12 26.49 -35.79
N ASP A 281 33.27 27.45 -35.41
CA ASP A 281 33.56 28.81 -35.81
C ASP A 281 32.90 29.87 -34.91
N THR A 282 33.71 30.81 -34.58
CA THR A 282 33.59 32.10 -33.94
C THR A 282 32.57 33.03 -34.59
N ASN A 283 31.81 33.78 -33.76
CA ASN A 283 31.72 35.25 -33.85
C ASN A 283 30.76 35.78 -32.76
N ASP A 284 31.37 36.45 -31.81
CA ASP A 284 30.85 37.61 -31.09
C ASP A 284 31.04 38.86 -31.99
N PRO A 285 30.24 39.89 -31.98
CA PRO A 285 30.35 40.90 -30.94
C PRO A 285 29.08 41.70 -30.55
N ASP A 286 29.05 42.05 -29.28
CA ASP A 286 28.99 43.45 -28.79
C ASP A 286 27.68 44.25 -28.89
N THR A 287 27.45 44.89 -27.79
CA THR A 287 26.98 46.23 -27.44
C THR A 287 25.63 46.40 -26.76
N THR A 288 25.75 46.76 -25.51
CA THR A 288 25.31 48.01 -24.82
C THR A 288 23.84 48.19 -24.45
N GLN A 289 23.69 48.28 -23.12
CA GLN A 289 23.26 49.43 -22.27
C GLN A 289 21.75 49.73 -22.16
N ALA A 290 21.36 49.66 -20.90
CA ALA A 290 20.70 50.67 -20.05
C ALA A 290 19.21 51.04 -20.32
N ALA A 291 18.37 50.79 -19.41
CA ALA A 291 17.63 51.70 -18.53
C ALA A 291 16.86 50.89 -17.48
#